data_d44b59f33349f264bc726ddc5f490584
#
_entry.id   d44b59f33349f264bc726ddc5f490584
#
_cell.length_a   1.000
_cell.length_b   1.000
_cell.length_c   1.000
_cell.angle_alpha   90.00
_cell.angle_beta   90.00
_cell.angle_gamma   90.00
#
_symmetry.space_group_name_H-M   'P 1'
#
loop_
_entity.id
_entity.type
_entity.pdbx_description
1 polymer ?
#
loop_
_entity_poly.entity_id
_entity_poly.type
_entity_poly.pdbx_seq_one_letter_code
_entity_poly.pdbx_strand_id
1 'polypeptide(L)'
;RDSITEDDIIVCDPEAEYFPLVQKLGGQVIRISPVSTDYINPLDINTNYSEEENPLTLKSDFILSMCELIVGGKDGLQPVEKTIIDRSVRMVYQEFLADPKPEKMPILEDLYNILRNQKEPEAQRIATALEIYVHGSLNVFNHRTNVDVNNRFVCYDIRELGKQLKKLGMLIVQDQVWNRVTINRAQHKATRYYMDEFHLLLKEEQTAAYSVEIWKRFRKWGGIPTGITQNVKDLLASREVENIFENSDFVYLLNQASGDRQILSKALNISPSQQNYITNSNAGEGLIFYGSTIVPFKDDFPKDTQLYRIMTTRLEETVQN
;
A
#
# COMPACT_ATOMS: atom_id res chain seq x y z
N ARG A 1 -5.88 -9.71 -18.46
CA ARG A 1 -4.59 -10.15 -19.04
C ARG A 1 -3.70 -10.78 -17.98
N ASP A 2 -3.57 -10.14 -16.84
CA ASP A 2 -2.70 -10.59 -15.74
C ASP A 2 -3.13 -11.93 -15.15
N SER A 3 -4.42 -12.29 -15.22
CA SER A 3 -4.90 -13.61 -14.81
C SER A 3 -4.41 -14.77 -15.69
N ILE A 4 -3.86 -14.49 -16.88
CA ILE A 4 -3.33 -15.48 -17.82
C ILE A 4 -1.85 -15.75 -17.54
N THR A 5 -1.14 -14.81 -16.90
CA THR A 5 0.25 -14.97 -16.50
C THR A 5 0.35 -15.82 -15.22
N GLU A 6 1.55 -16.28 -14.88
CA GLU A 6 1.80 -16.97 -13.60
C GLU A 6 2.09 -16.02 -12.44
N ASP A 7 2.03 -14.70 -12.71
CA ASP A 7 2.29 -13.66 -11.72
C ASP A 7 1.27 -13.67 -10.59
N ASP A 8 1.68 -13.28 -9.40
CA ASP A 8 0.75 -12.98 -8.32
C ASP A 8 0.14 -11.60 -8.51
N ILE A 9 -1.13 -11.47 -8.16
CA ILE A 9 -1.90 -10.23 -8.23
C ILE A 9 -2.38 -9.90 -6.84
N ILE A 10 -2.00 -8.73 -6.34
CA ILE A 10 -2.41 -8.25 -5.02
C ILE A 10 -3.06 -6.87 -5.18
N VAL A 11 -4.22 -6.71 -4.57
CA VAL A 11 -4.98 -5.46 -4.58
C VAL A 11 -5.14 -4.96 -3.15
N CYS A 12 -4.85 -3.69 -2.91
CA CYS A 12 -5.25 -2.96 -1.72
C CYS A 12 -6.49 -2.15 -2.05
N ASP A 13 -7.61 -2.50 -1.44
CA ASP A 13 -8.94 -2.00 -1.77
C ASP A 13 -9.56 -1.25 -0.57
N PRO A 14 -9.37 0.07 -0.46
CA PRO A 14 -9.92 0.86 0.63
C PRO A 14 -11.41 1.21 0.46
N GLU A 15 -12.02 0.93 -0.69
CA GLU A 15 -13.42 1.25 -0.98
C GLU A 15 -14.30 0.00 -1.22
N ALA A 16 -13.71 -1.21 -1.21
CA ALA A 16 -14.37 -2.51 -1.41
C ALA A 16 -15.07 -2.63 -2.78
N GLU A 17 -14.40 -2.18 -3.83
CA GLU A 17 -14.93 -2.22 -5.21
C GLU A 17 -14.51 -3.48 -5.98
N TYR A 18 -13.42 -4.15 -5.57
CA TYR A 18 -12.82 -5.27 -6.31
C TYR A 18 -13.38 -6.64 -5.93
N PHE A 19 -14.17 -6.77 -4.85
CA PHE A 19 -14.71 -8.05 -4.38
C PHE A 19 -15.36 -8.90 -5.49
N PRO A 20 -16.31 -8.38 -6.32
CA PRO A 20 -16.98 -9.20 -7.33
C PRO A 20 -16.01 -9.73 -8.40
N LEU A 21 -15.03 -8.91 -8.79
CA LEU A 21 -14.01 -9.28 -9.78
C LEU A 21 -13.08 -10.38 -9.23
N VAL A 22 -12.59 -10.20 -8.01
CA VAL A 22 -11.69 -11.14 -7.34
C VAL A 22 -12.35 -12.50 -7.17
N GLN A 23 -13.59 -12.51 -6.68
CA GLN A 23 -14.37 -13.73 -6.51
C GLN A 23 -14.61 -14.45 -7.85
N LYS A 24 -14.96 -13.72 -8.91
CA LYS A 24 -15.20 -14.28 -10.24
C LYS A 24 -13.95 -14.92 -10.84
N LEU A 25 -12.78 -14.37 -10.55
CA LEU A 25 -11.51 -14.88 -11.04
C LEU A 25 -10.87 -15.96 -10.12
N GLY A 26 -11.60 -16.42 -9.10
CA GLY A 26 -11.14 -17.45 -8.16
C GLY A 26 -10.07 -16.95 -7.18
N GLY A 27 -10.00 -15.63 -6.98
CA GLY A 27 -9.12 -15.02 -6.01
C GLY A 27 -9.68 -15.06 -4.58
N GLN A 28 -8.88 -14.61 -3.64
CA GLN A 28 -9.21 -14.52 -2.22
C GLN A 28 -9.39 -13.07 -1.79
N VAL A 29 -10.46 -12.79 -1.05
CA VAL A 29 -10.65 -11.50 -0.38
C VAL A 29 -10.40 -11.68 1.10
N ILE A 30 -9.43 -10.92 1.63
CA ILE A 30 -9.09 -10.84 3.06
C ILE A 30 -9.70 -9.54 3.56
N ARG A 31 -10.69 -9.66 4.44
CA ARG A 31 -11.38 -8.48 4.99
C ARG A 31 -10.79 -8.12 6.34
N ILE A 32 -10.15 -6.96 6.40
CA ILE A 32 -9.55 -6.43 7.63
C ILE A 32 -10.49 -5.36 8.20
N SER A 33 -11.07 -5.66 9.36
CA SER A 33 -11.97 -4.74 10.06
C SER A 33 -11.95 -5.00 11.57
N PRO A 34 -12.43 -4.06 12.39
CA PRO A 34 -12.50 -4.25 13.85
C PRO A 34 -13.37 -5.44 14.30
N VAL A 35 -14.23 -5.94 13.43
CA VAL A 35 -15.14 -7.07 13.71
C VAL A 35 -14.80 -8.34 12.92
N SER A 36 -13.78 -8.28 12.06
CA SER A 36 -13.29 -9.43 11.31
C SER A 36 -12.51 -10.39 12.21
N THR A 37 -12.50 -11.67 11.83
CA THR A 37 -11.60 -12.68 12.38
C THR A 37 -10.35 -12.89 11.53
N ASP A 38 -10.21 -12.14 10.44
CA ASP A 38 -9.03 -12.16 9.58
C ASP A 38 -8.00 -11.15 10.11
N TYR A 39 -6.82 -11.63 10.46
CA TYR A 39 -5.76 -10.82 11.04
C TYR A 39 -4.49 -10.87 10.21
N ILE A 40 -3.82 -9.74 10.16
CA ILE A 40 -2.49 -9.57 9.56
C ILE A 40 -1.59 -8.91 10.59
N ASN A 41 -0.45 -9.53 10.84
CA ASN A 41 0.54 -9.03 11.77
C ASN A 41 1.46 -8.01 11.07
N PRO A 42 1.52 -6.76 11.50
CA PRO A 42 2.44 -5.77 10.95
C PRO A 42 3.92 -6.11 11.20
N LEU A 43 4.21 -7.01 12.15
CA LEU A 43 5.56 -7.42 12.45
C LEU A 43 6.01 -8.69 11.71
N ASP A 44 5.20 -9.23 10.80
CA ASP A 44 5.66 -10.32 9.94
C ASP A 44 6.84 -9.90 9.09
N ILE A 45 7.87 -10.75 9.01
CA ILE A 45 9.10 -10.48 8.26
C ILE A 45 9.56 -11.75 7.53
N ASN A 46 9.95 -11.59 6.26
CA ASN A 46 10.71 -12.61 5.54
C ASN A 46 12.21 -12.32 5.72
N THR A 47 12.94 -13.25 6.31
CA THR A 47 14.39 -13.09 6.55
C THR A 47 15.25 -13.79 5.50
N ASN A 48 14.65 -14.55 4.58
CA ASN A 48 15.36 -15.46 3.68
C ASN A 48 15.36 -14.99 2.21
N TYR A 49 15.55 -13.68 1.94
CA TYR A 49 15.48 -13.17 0.58
C TYR A 49 16.76 -12.58 0.01
N SER A 50 17.75 -12.23 0.84
CA SER A 50 19.01 -11.65 0.39
C SER A 50 20.14 -11.89 1.40
N GLU A 51 21.34 -12.13 0.88
CA GLU A 51 22.57 -12.13 1.68
C GLU A 51 23.19 -10.73 1.77
N GLU A 52 22.81 -9.82 0.86
CA GLU A 52 23.38 -8.47 0.74
C GLU A 52 22.58 -7.41 1.53
N GLU A 53 21.29 -7.64 1.77
CA GLU A 53 20.41 -6.68 2.44
C GLU A 53 19.96 -7.24 3.80
N ASN A 54 20.00 -6.39 4.83
CA ASN A 54 19.47 -6.76 6.14
C ASN A 54 17.94 -6.54 6.16
N PRO A 55 17.13 -7.60 6.23
CA PRO A 55 15.67 -7.50 6.26
C PRO A 55 15.15 -6.61 7.40
N LEU A 56 15.87 -6.61 8.53
CA LEU A 56 15.47 -5.85 9.71
C LEU A 56 15.58 -4.33 9.50
N THR A 57 16.50 -3.87 8.63
CA THR A 57 16.62 -2.44 8.33
C THR A 57 15.35 -1.92 7.67
N LEU A 58 14.87 -2.61 6.64
CA LEU A 58 13.65 -2.22 5.94
C LEU A 58 12.40 -2.38 6.83
N LYS A 59 12.39 -3.41 7.68
CA LYS A 59 11.32 -3.57 8.68
C LYS A 59 11.35 -2.44 9.72
N SER A 60 12.54 -1.96 10.11
CA SER A 60 12.66 -0.78 10.98
C SER A 60 12.07 0.47 10.33
N ASP A 61 12.35 0.71 9.05
CA ASP A 61 11.78 1.84 8.29
C ASP A 61 10.25 1.75 8.21
N PHE A 62 9.71 0.55 8.00
CA PHE A 62 8.26 0.32 8.07
C PHE A 62 7.69 0.63 9.45
N ILE A 63 8.30 0.11 10.53
CA ILE A 63 7.84 0.37 11.91
C ILE A 63 7.95 1.86 12.27
N LEU A 64 8.98 2.56 11.82
CA LEU A 64 9.10 4.01 11.96
C LEU A 64 7.93 4.72 11.28
N SER A 65 7.58 4.34 10.05
CA SER A 65 6.44 4.92 9.31
C SER A 65 5.11 4.62 10.00
N MET A 66 4.95 3.41 10.54
CA MET A 66 3.78 3.02 11.32
C MET A 66 3.66 3.87 12.60
N CYS A 67 4.75 4.03 13.33
CA CYS A 67 4.78 4.85 14.54
C CYS A 67 4.55 6.33 14.22
N GLU A 68 5.02 6.85 13.09
CA GLU A 68 4.72 8.23 12.68
C GLU A 68 3.22 8.44 12.47
N LEU A 69 2.52 7.52 11.83
CA LEU A 69 1.07 7.60 11.67
C LEU A 69 0.31 7.59 13.00
N ILE A 70 0.87 6.92 14.03
CA ILE A 70 0.24 6.76 15.35
C ILE A 70 0.60 7.89 16.29
N VAL A 71 1.86 8.30 16.34
CA VAL A 71 2.44 9.16 17.39
C VAL A 71 2.90 10.53 16.85
N GLY A 72 3.30 10.61 15.57
CA GLY A 72 4.06 11.75 15.02
C GLY A 72 3.29 13.07 14.99
N GLY A 73 1.96 13.04 14.88
CA GLY A 73 1.16 14.27 14.79
C GLY A 73 1.52 15.11 13.56
N LYS A 74 1.56 16.47 13.74
CA LYS A 74 1.88 17.38 12.62
C LYS A 74 3.38 17.53 12.35
N ASP A 75 4.20 17.29 13.38
CA ASP A 75 5.64 17.55 13.33
C ASP A 75 6.46 16.27 13.04
N GLY A 76 5.79 15.14 12.85
CA GLY A 76 6.42 13.84 12.66
C GLY A 76 7.13 13.32 13.92
N LEU A 77 7.88 12.23 13.75
CA LEU A 77 8.71 11.66 14.83
C LEU A 77 9.99 12.46 15.01
N GLN A 78 10.31 12.79 16.27
CA GLN A 78 11.55 13.46 16.63
C GLN A 78 12.75 12.48 16.53
N PRO A 79 14.00 12.98 16.33
CA PRO A 79 15.18 12.13 16.19
C PRO A 79 15.39 11.14 17.34
N VAL A 80 15.11 11.56 18.57
CA VAL A 80 15.21 10.69 19.76
C VAL A 80 14.18 9.55 19.69
N GLU A 81 12.95 9.84 19.27
CA GLU A 81 11.91 8.84 19.09
C GLU A 81 12.25 7.82 18.01
N LYS A 82 12.79 8.29 16.87
CA LYS A 82 13.26 7.40 15.80
C LYS A 82 14.35 6.44 16.32
N THR A 83 15.29 6.93 17.11
CA THR A 83 16.34 6.11 17.72
C THR A 83 15.77 5.07 18.68
N ILE A 84 14.81 5.46 19.52
CA ILE A 84 14.14 4.55 20.47
C ILE A 84 13.36 3.46 19.73
N ILE A 85 12.63 3.82 18.68
CA ILE A 85 11.86 2.87 17.88
C ILE A 85 12.80 1.87 17.17
N ASP A 86 13.84 2.34 16.48
CA ASP A 86 14.83 1.47 15.81
C ASP A 86 15.49 0.49 16.78
N ARG A 87 15.90 0.97 17.96
CA ARG A 87 16.42 0.11 19.04
C ARG A 87 15.42 -0.94 19.49
N SER A 88 14.16 -0.53 19.67
CA SER A 88 13.08 -1.42 20.09
C SER A 88 12.76 -2.50 19.03
N VAL A 89 12.82 -2.13 17.76
CA VAL A 89 12.67 -3.08 16.64
C VAL A 89 13.77 -4.16 16.70
N ARG A 90 15.02 -3.78 16.90
CA ARG A 90 16.09 -4.78 17.04
C ARG A 90 15.88 -5.70 18.24
N MET A 91 15.38 -5.17 19.34
CA MET A 91 15.13 -5.96 20.56
C MET A 91 13.95 -6.94 20.35
N VAL A 92 12.86 -6.51 19.73
CA VAL A 92 11.68 -7.34 19.56
C VAL A 92 11.89 -8.56 18.66
N TYR A 93 12.81 -8.46 17.70
CA TYR A 93 13.12 -9.57 16.79
C TYR A 93 14.25 -10.50 17.30
N GLN A 94 14.91 -10.22 18.43
CA GLN A 94 16.05 -11.03 18.90
C GLN A 94 15.73 -12.51 19.06
N GLU A 95 14.58 -12.84 19.68
CA GLU A 95 14.20 -14.22 19.90
C GLU A 95 13.85 -14.94 18.59
N PHE A 96 13.09 -14.27 17.71
CA PHE A 96 12.73 -14.78 16.39
C PHE A 96 13.97 -15.03 15.53
N LEU A 97 14.91 -14.10 15.48
CA LEU A 97 16.12 -14.23 14.66
C LEU A 97 17.07 -15.32 15.17
N ALA A 98 17.07 -15.59 16.48
CA ALA A 98 17.85 -16.68 17.07
C ALA A 98 17.29 -18.07 16.76
N ASP A 99 15.95 -18.20 16.63
CA ASP A 99 15.25 -19.44 16.32
C ASP A 99 13.95 -19.12 15.55
N PRO A 100 14.03 -18.96 14.20
CA PRO A 100 12.92 -18.46 13.39
C PRO A 100 11.78 -19.47 13.25
N LYS A 101 10.84 -19.40 14.18
CA LYS A 101 9.61 -20.20 14.21
C LYS A 101 8.38 -19.29 14.17
N PRO A 102 7.28 -19.69 13.53
CA PRO A 102 6.06 -18.87 13.44
C PRO A 102 5.51 -18.42 14.81
N GLU A 103 5.61 -19.27 15.83
CA GLU A 103 5.17 -18.95 17.19
C GLU A 103 6.04 -17.92 17.92
N LYS A 104 7.27 -17.67 17.44
CA LYS A 104 8.19 -16.64 17.95
C LYS A 104 8.12 -15.32 17.18
N MET A 105 7.36 -15.28 16.09
CA MET A 105 7.13 -14.03 15.37
C MET A 105 6.52 -13.00 16.32
N PRO A 106 7.15 -11.83 16.52
CA PRO A 106 6.60 -10.84 17.43
C PRO A 106 5.27 -10.27 16.92
N ILE A 107 4.46 -9.74 17.82
CA ILE A 107 3.24 -8.98 17.55
C ILE A 107 3.38 -7.57 18.13
N LEU A 108 2.40 -6.72 17.88
CA LEU A 108 2.44 -5.31 18.30
C LEU A 108 2.57 -5.15 19.81
N GLU A 109 1.99 -6.07 20.59
CA GLU A 109 2.10 -6.11 22.05
C GLU A 109 3.55 -6.33 22.53
N ASP A 110 4.34 -7.13 21.82
CA ASP A 110 5.75 -7.34 22.16
C ASP A 110 6.56 -6.05 22.01
N LEU A 111 6.32 -5.30 20.92
CA LEU A 111 6.93 -3.97 20.72
C LEU A 111 6.49 -2.98 21.80
N TYR A 112 5.21 -2.95 22.13
CA TYR A 112 4.66 -2.12 23.20
C TYR A 112 5.33 -2.42 24.54
N ASN A 113 5.49 -3.68 24.90
CA ASN A 113 6.12 -4.09 26.16
C ASN A 113 7.59 -3.67 26.22
N ILE A 114 8.34 -3.79 25.12
CA ILE A 114 9.71 -3.29 25.04
C ILE A 114 9.78 -1.79 25.26
N LEU A 115 8.91 -1.01 24.64
CA LEU A 115 8.85 0.44 24.81
C LEU A 115 8.48 0.83 26.25
N ARG A 116 7.50 0.15 26.86
CA ARG A 116 7.07 0.38 28.26
C ARG A 116 8.19 0.11 29.27
N ASN A 117 9.10 -0.79 28.98
CA ASN A 117 10.20 -1.15 29.88
C ASN A 117 11.41 -0.23 29.75
N GLN A 118 11.44 0.70 28.79
CA GLN A 118 12.48 1.70 28.67
C GLN A 118 12.22 2.90 29.60
N LYS A 119 13.30 3.54 30.04
CA LYS A 119 13.21 4.62 31.05
C LYS A 119 12.98 6.01 30.45
N GLU A 120 13.23 6.17 29.15
CA GLU A 120 13.12 7.46 28.48
C GLU A 120 11.65 7.93 28.39
N PRO A 121 11.37 9.19 28.70
CA PRO A 121 10.01 9.75 28.59
C PRO A 121 9.40 9.59 27.20
N GLU A 122 10.19 9.69 26.15
CA GLU A 122 9.78 9.54 24.77
C GLU A 122 9.33 8.10 24.49
N ALA A 123 10.00 7.09 25.04
CA ALA A 123 9.57 5.69 24.96
C ALA A 123 8.20 5.49 25.63
N GLN A 124 7.99 6.09 26.80
CA GLN A 124 6.70 6.05 27.50
C GLN A 124 5.59 6.74 26.69
N ARG A 125 5.91 7.87 26.03
CA ARG A 125 4.95 8.57 25.17
C ARG A 125 4.54 7.70 23.98
N ILE A 126 5.50 7.07 23.31
CA ILE A 126 5.24 6.16 22.18
C ILE A 126 4.40 4.97 22.65
N ALA A 127 4.77 4.31 23.74
CA ALA A 127 4.04 3.20 24.31
C ALA A 127 2.59 3.59 24.66
N THR A 128 2.38 4.74 25.32
CA THR A 128 1.05 5.23 25.65
C THR A 128 0.18 5.46 24.41
N ALA A 129 0.77 5.98 23.32
CA ALA A 129 0.05 6.18 22.06
C ALA A 129 -0.27 4.84 21.35
N LEU A 130 0.56 3.82 21.52
CA LEU A 130 0.32 2.48 20.99
C LEU A 130 -0.73 1.71 21.80
N GLU A 131 -1.02 2.08 23.03
CA GLU A 131 -1.89 1.31 23.94
C GLU A 131 -3.29 1.06 23.37
N ILE A 132 -3.88 2.04 22.66
CA ILE A 132 -5.19 1.87 22.01
C ILE A 132 -5.17 0.83 20.88
N TYR A 133 -4.01 0.62 20.26
CA TYR A 133 -3.82 -0.37 19.18
C TYR A 133 -3.44 -1.76 19.70
N VAL A 134 -3.08 -1.87 20.98
CA VAL A 134 -2.70 -3.13 21.63
C VAL A 134 -3.80 -3.64 22.53
N HIS A 135 -4.25 -2.82 23.47
CA HIS A 135 -5.24 -3.18 24.50
C HIS A 135 -6.59 -2.48 24.33
N GLY A 136 -6.67 -1.50 23.44
CA GLY A 136 -7.86 -0.68 23.23
C GLY A 136 -8.72 -1.16 22.06
N SER A 137 -9.63 -0.27 21.63
CA SER A 137 -10.63 -0.55 20.59
C SER A 137 -10.07 -0.65 19.16
N LEU A 138 -8.80 -0.33 18.94
CA LEU A 138 -8.17 -0.35 17.63
C LEU A 138 -7.16 -1.50 17.48
N ASN A 139 -7.33 -2.58 18.22
CA ASN A 139 -6.37 -3.68 18.33
C ASN A 139 -6.39 -4.70 17.17
N VAL A 140 -7.04 -4.38 16.07
CA VAL A 140 -7.17 -5.28 14.90
C VAL A 140 -5.82 -5.77 14.35
N PHE A 141 -4.75 -5.02 14.56
CA PHE A 141 -3.38 -5.37 14.13
C PHE A 141 -2.51 -5.98 15.24
N ASN A 142 -3.06 -6.23 16.43
CA ASN A 142 -2.33 -6.87 17.53
C ASN A 142 -2.58 -8.38 17.59
N HIS A 143 -2.50 -9.05 16.45
CA HIS A 143 -2.72 -10.49 16.32
C HIS A 143 -1.67 -11.10 15.38
N ARG A 144 -1.41 -12.40 15.53
CA ARG A 144 -0.65 -13.14 14.53
C ARG A 144 -1.46 -13.29 13.26
N THR A 145 -0.80 -13.28 12.11
CA THR A 145 -1.45 -13.55 10.83
C THR A 145 -2.08 -14.94 10.87
N ASN A 146 -3.37 -15.01 10.57
CA ASN A 146 -4.16 -16.24 10.59
C ASN A 146 -4.84 -16.55 9.24
N VAL A 147 -4.59 -15.70 8.22
CA VAL A 147 -5.13 -15.87 6.87
C VAL A 147 -4.11 -16.52 5.97
N ASP A 148 -4.58 -17.37 5.04
CA ASP A 148 -3.72 -17.89 3.98
C ASP A 148 -3.52 -16.81 2.91
N VAL A 149 -2.32 -16.26 2.87
CA VAL A 149 -1.92 -15.23 1.89
C VAL A 149 -1.30 -15.84 0.63
N ASN A 150 -1.33 -17.18 0.44
CA ASN A 150 -0.65 -17.85 -0.66
C ASN A 150 -1.46 -17.90 -1.96
N ASN A 151 -2.75 -17.51 -1.95
CA ASN A 151 -3.51 -17.42 -3.18
C ASN A 151 -2.81 -16.47 -4.17
N ARG A 152 -2.84 -16.85 -5.43
CA ARG A 152 -2.22 -16.07 -6.51
C ARG A 152 -2.91 -14.72 -6.75
N PHE A 153 -4.21 -14.60 -6.45
CA PHE A 153 -4.96 -13.37 -6.54
C PHE A 153 -5.57 -13.03 -5.18
N VAL A 154 -4.99 -12.04 -4.50
CA VAL A 154 -5.42 -11.61 -3.17
C VAL A 154 -5.88 -10.16 -3.22
N CYS A 155 -7.03 -9.89 -2.64
CA CYS A 155 -7.54 -8.54 -2.39
C CYS A 155 -7.66 -8.29 -0.89
N TYR A 156 -7.02 -7.25 -0.40
CA TYR A 156 -7.18 -6.77 0.96
C TYR A 156 -8.28 -5.70 0.99
N ASP A 157 -9.48 -6.08 1.41
CA ASP A 157 -10.59 -5.16 1.67
C ASP A 157 -10.39 -4.53 3.04
N ILE A 158 -10.10 -3.23 3.04
CA ILE A 158 -9.83 -2.43 4.24
C ILE A 158 -10.85 -1.31 4.44
N ARG A 159 -11.98 -1.35 3.77
CA ARG A 159 -13.03 -0.31 3.81
C ARG A 159 -13.53 -0.04 5.23
N GLU A 160 -13.75 -1.12 5.99
CA GLU A 160 -14.35 -1.03 7.33
C GLU A 160 -13.36 -0.63 8.43
N LEU A 161 -12.09 -0.41 8.12
CA LEU A 161 -11.12 0.12 9.09
C LEU A 161 -11.42 1.55 9.55
N GLY A 162 -12.28 2.27 8.81
CA GLY A 162 -12.56 3.68 9.11
C GLY A 162 -11.36 4.60 8.88
N LYS A 163 -11.57 5.90 9.02
CA LYS A 163 -10.56 6.92 8.67
C LYS A 163 -9.26 6.79 9.47
N GLN A 164 -9.35 6.38 10.72
CA GLN A 164 -8.22 6.33 11.66
C GLN A 164 -7.24 5.20 11.32
N LEU A 165 -7.77 4.03 10.95
CA LEU A 165 -6.96 2.85 10.64
C LEU A 165 -6.69 2.66 9.14
N LYS A 166 -7.41 3.37 8.25
CA LYS A 166 -7.30 3.16 6.81
C LYS A 166 -5.86 3.34 6.29
N LYS A 167 -5.20 4.44 6.63
CA LYS A 167 -3.81 4.69 6.24
C LYS A 167 -2.86 3.64 6.82
N LEU A 168 -3.05 3.31 8.09
CA LEU A 168 -2.26 2.27 8.75
C LEU A 168 -2.47 0.90 8.07
N GLY A 169 -3.70 0.55 7.74
CA GLY A 169 -4.02 -0.66 6.98
C GLY A 169 -3.36 -0.70 5.61
N MET A 170 -3.39 0.41 4.85
CA MET A 170 -2.71 0.51 3.55
C MET A 170 -1.20 0.32 3.69
N LEU A 171 -0.58 0.93 4.71
CA LEU A 171 0.84 0.78 4.99
C LEU A 171 1.22 -0.66 5.34
N ILE A 172 0.41 -1.33 6.16
CA ILE A 172 0.60 -2.73 6.54
C ILE A 172 0.43 -3.66 5.32
N VAL A 173 -0.58 -3.43 4.48
CA VAL A 173 -0.76 -4.19 3.24
C VAL A 173 0.45 -4.01 2.33
N GLN A 174 0.98 -2.80 2.18
CA GLN A 174 2.19 -2.55 1.36
C GLN A 174 3.40 -3.33 1.87
N ASP A 175 3.60 -3.43 3.18
CA ASP A 175 4.67 -4.22 3.77
C ASP A 175 4.46 -5.74 3.56
N GLN A 176 3.23 -6.23 3.65
CA GLN A 176 2.89 -7.62 3.32
C GLN A 176 3.15 -7.93 1.84
N VAL A 177 2.84 -7.00 0.95
CA VAL A 177 3.17 -7.14 -0.48
C VAL A 177 4.68 -7.22 -0.69
N TRP A 178 5.47 -6.43 0.05
CA TRP A 178 6.92 -6.53 -0.01
C TRP A 178 7.41 -7.93 0.40
N ASN A 179 6.88 -8.49 1.48
CA ASN A 179 7.19 -9.86 1.87
C ASN A 179 6.87 -10.86 0.74
N ARG A 180 5.73 -10.68 0.05
CA ARG A 180 5.35 -11.52 -1.10
C ARG A 180 6.28 -11.37 -2.28
N VAL A 181 6.69 -10.15 -2.62
CA VAL A 181 7.66 -9.86 -3.69
C VAL A 181 8.99 -10.59 -3.43
N THR A 182 9.47 -10.56 -2.19
CA THR A 182 10.73 -11.22 -1.82
C THR A 182 10.64 -12.74 -1.92
N ILE A 183 9.51 -13.34 -1.55
CA ILE A 183 9.26 -14.78 -1.69
C ILE A 183 9.18 -15.16 -3.18
N ASN A 184 8.41 -14.41 -3.96
CA ASN A 184 8.19 -14.70 -5.38
C ASN A 184 9.45 -14.54 -6.21
N ARG A 185 10.31 -13.60 -5.88
CA ARG A 185 11.61 -13.44 -6.54
C ARG A 185 12.46 -14.72 -6.48
N ALA A 186 12.51 -15.38 -5.34
CA ALA A 186 13.23 -16.66 -5.20
C ALA A 186 12.67 -17.76 -6.11
N GLN A 187 11.40 -17.62 -6.52
CA GLN A 187 10.71 -18.53 -7.44
C GLN A 187 10.69 -18.03 -8.89
N HIS A 188 11.40 -16.93 -9.23
CA HIS A 188 11.38 -16.27 -10.54
C HIS A 188 9.97 -15.83 -10.99
N LYS A 189 9.13 -15.46 -10.05
CA LYS A 189 7.74 -15.09 -10.25
C LYS A 189 7.55 -13.60 -9.97
N ALA A 190 6.84 -12.87 -10.85
CA ALA A 190 6.53 -11.47 -10.63
C ALA A 190 5.32 -11.30 -9.68
N THR A 191 5.26 -10.14 -9.03
CA THR A 191 4.14 -9.74 -8.17
C THR A 191 3.58 -8.41 -8.66
N ARG A 192 2.32 -8.39 -9.08
CA ARG A 192 1.59 -7.19 -9.47
C ARG A 192 0.82 -6.66 -8.28
N TYR A 193 1.08 -5.43 -7.94
CA TYR A 193 0.44 -4.77 -6.80
C TYR A 193 -0.36 -3.57 -7.27
N TYR A 194 -1.66 -3.57 -7.01
CA TYR A 194 -2.57 -2.48 -7.29
C TYR A 194 -2.99 -1.84 -5.97
N MET A 195 -2.73 -0.56 -5.83
CA MET A 195 -3.12 0.22 -4.65
C MET A 195 -4.07 1.32 -5.07
N ASP A 196 -5.32 1.20 -4.66
CA ASP A 196 -6.31 2.25 -4.85
C ASP A 196 -6.16 3.35 -3.79
N GLU A 197 -6.58 4.56 -4.11
CA GLU A 197 -6.44 5.76 -3.26
C GLU A 197 -5.00 5.99 -2.76
N PHE A 198 -4.00 5.70 -3.60
CA PHE A 198 -2.57 5.72 -3.25
C PHE A 198 -2.11 7.04 -2.64
N HIS A 199 -2.73 8.18 -3.00
CA HIS A 199 -2.43 9.49 -2.44
C HIS A 199 -2.52 9.56 -0.91
N LEU A 200 -3.27 8.65 -0.27
CA LEU A 200 -3.41 8.62 1.19
C LEU A 200 -2.10 8.29 1.91
N LEU A 201 -1.20 7.52 1.28
CA LEU A 201 0.13 7.19 1.84
C LEU A 201 1.18 8.27 1.60
N LEU A 202 0.88 9.27 0.78
CA LEU A 202 1.85 10.28 0.37
C LEU A 202 1.70 11.61 1.13
N LYS A 203 0.81 11.67 2.11
CA LYS A 203 0.53 12.91 2.88
C LYS A 203 1.52 13.16 4.00
N GLU A 204 1.98 12.12 4.66
CA GLU A 204 2.97 12.20 5.74
C GLU A 204 4.37 11.89 5.19
N GLU A 205 5.38 12.67 5.61
CA GLU A 205 6.72 12.63 5.05
C GLU A 205 7.38 11.24 5.15
N GLN A 206 7.37 10.64 6.34
CA GLN A 206 8.00 9.34 6.56
C GLN A 206 7.28 8.22 5.79
N THR A 207 5.95 8.24 5.75
CA THR A 207 5.15 7.25 5.02
C THR A 207 5.34 7.40 3.52
N ALA A 208 5.43 8.64 3.02
CA ALA A 208 5.74 8.91 1.63
C ALA A 208 7.14 8.42 1.26
N ALA A 209 8.15 8.73 2.07
CA ALA A 209 9.53 8.26 1.86
C ALA A 209 9.62 6.72 1.84
N TYR A 210 8.98 6.05 2.79
CA TYR A 210 8.89 4.58 2.80
C TYR A 210 8.22 4.04 1.54
N SER A 211 7.08 4.62 1.13
CA SER A 211 6.34 4.18 -0.06
C SER A 211 7.18 4.34 -1.34
N VAL A 212 7.90 5.44 -1.49
CA VAL A 212 8.82 5.66 -2.63
C VAL A 212 9.96 4.66 -2.63
N GLU A 213 10.56 4.39 -1.46
CA GLU A 213 11.64 3.40 -1.35
C GLU A 213 11.16 1.99 -1.74
N ILE A 214 10.01 1.57 -1.23
CA ILE A 214 9.39 0.29 -1.62
C ILE A 214 9.09 0.24 -3.11
N TRP A 215 8.61 1.34 -3.71
CA TRP A 215 8.33 1.43 -5.15
C TRP A 215 9.57 1.19 -6.01
N LYS A 216 10.70 1.82 -5.64
CA LYS A 216 12.00 1.62 -6.30
C LYS A 216 12.49 0.17 -6.14
N ARG A 217 12.32 -0.41 -4.96
CA ARG A 217 12.71 -1.79 -4.66
C ARG A 217 11.87 -2.78 -5.44
N PHE A 218 10.56 -2.58 -5.56
CA PHE A 218 9.69 -3.46 -6.34
C PHE A 218 10.22 -3.67 -7.75
N ARG A 219 10.61 -2.61 -8.45
CA ARG A 219 11.18 -2.70 -9.79
C ARG A 219 12.41 -3.63 -9.86
N LYS A 220 13.31 -3.50 -8.89
CA LYS A 220 14.55 -4.34 -8.81
C LYS A 220 14.23 -5.78 -8.44
N TRP A 221 13.14 -6.02 -7.70
CA TRP A 221 12.81 -7.31 -7.10
C TRP A 221 11.70 -8.09 -7.81
N GLY A 222 11.25 -7.64 -8.97
CA GLY A 222 10.19 -8.31 -9.75
C GLY A 222 8.77 -7.96 -9.31
N GLY A 223 8.62 -6.89 -8.52
CA GLY A 223 7.34 -6.28 -8.21
C GLY A 223 6.95 -5.27 -9.29
N ILE A 224 5.67 -5.19 -9.60
CA ILE A 224 5.09 -4.26 -10.56
C ILE A 224 3.99 -3.47 -9.85
N PRO A 225 4.35 -2.36 -9.17
CA PRO A 225 3.37 -1.56 -8.44
C PRO A 225 2.57 -0.66 -9.38
N THR A 226 1.29 -0.49 -9.08
CA THR A 226 0.36 0.41 -9.77
C THR A 226 -0.41 1.22 -8.73
N GLY A 227 -0.16 2.52 -8.66
CA GLY A 227 -0.92 3.45 -7.81
C GLY A 227 -2.09 4.03 -8.59
N ILE A 228 -3.27 3.99 -8.01
CA ILE A 228 -4.51 4.56 -8.55
C ILE A 228 -4.91 5.72 -7.65
N THR A 229 -5.27 6.85 -8.21
CA THR A 229 -5.74 7.99 -7.43
C THR A 229 -6.65 8.90 -8.23
N GLN A 230 -7.62 9.49 -7.54
CA GLN A 230 -8.48 10.54 -8.07
C GLN A 230 -7.99 11.93 -7.64
N ASN A 231 -7.10 12.02 -6.66
CA ASN A 231 -6.64 13.29 -6.08
C ASN A 231 -5.21 13.63 -6.49
N VAL A 232 -5.09 14.23 -7.67
CA VAL A 232 -3.79 14.62 -8.25
C VAL A 232 -3.13 15.76 -7.50
N LYS A 233 -3.91 16.71 -6.97
CA LYS A 233 -3.38 17.86 -6.25
C LYS A 233 -2.63 17.44 -4.98
N ASP A 234 -3.21 16.54 -4.20
CA ASP A 234 -2.55 15.98 -3.01
C ASP A 234 -1.31 15.16 -3.39
N LEU A 235 -1.41 14.44 -4.51
CA LEU A 235 -0.31 13.66 -5.05
C LEU A 235 0.91 14.55 -5.38
N LEU A 236 0.72 15.63 -6.12
CA LEU A 236 1.79 16.53 -6.59
C LEU A 236 2.27 17.53 -5.53
N ALA A 237 1.65 17.59 -4.35
CA ALA A 237 2.09 18.42 -3.25
C ALA A 237 3.36 17.90 -2.56
N SER A 238 3.67 16.61 -2.69
CA SER A 238 4.84 15.97 -2.11
C SER A 238 5.98 15.91 -3.12
N ARG A 239 7.19 16.36 -2.73
CA ARG A 239 8.41 16.21 -3.53
C ARG A 239 8.75 14.75 -3.82
N GLU A 240 8.37 13.85 -2.92
CA GLU A 240 8.58 12.41 -3.07
C GLU A 240 7.79 11.83 -4.24
N VAL A 241 6.69 12.46 -4.62
CA VAL A 241 5.84 12.03 -5.74
C VAL A 241 6.50 12.25 -7.09
N GLU A 242 7.30 13.32 -7.27
CA GLU A 242 8.07 13.51 -8.51
C GLU A 242 8.93 12.26 -8.78
N ASN A 243 9.52 11.68 -7.74
CA ASN A 243 10.29 10.44 -7.86
C ASN A 243 9.44 9.25 -8.34
N ILE A 244 8.16 9.16 -7.96
CA ILE A 244 7.27 8.08 -8.40
C ILE A 244 6.95 8.25 -9.88
N PHE A 245 6.64 9.46 -10.35
CA PHE A 245 6.41 9.72 -11.77
C PHE A 245 7.65 9.42 -12.63
N GLU A 246 8.83 9.87 -12.21
CA GLU A 246 10.09 9.63 -12.90
C GLU A 246 10.46 8.14 -12.98
N ASN A 247 10.03 7.34 -12.00
CA ASN A 247 10.27 5.91 -11.94
C ASN A 247 9.09 5.07 -12.47
N SER A 248 8.03 5.69 -12.98
CA SER A 248 6.90 4.99 -13.57
C SER A 248 7.11 4.77 -15.06
N ASP A 249 7.05 3.51 -15.50
CA ASP A 249 7.15 3.18 -16.94
C ASP A 249 5.91 3.62 -17.71
N PHE A 250 4.74 3.61 -17.05
CA PHE A 250 3.46 4.02 -17.63
C PHE A 250 2.72 4.96 -16.69
N VAL A 251 2.15 6.02 -17.26
CA VAL A 251 1.19 6.90 -16.58
C VAL A 251 -0.07 7.00 -17.41
N TYR A 252 -1.22 6.67 -16.83
CA TYR A 252 -2.54 6.82 -17.45
C TYR A 252 -3.25 8.02 -16.87
N LEU A 253 -3.58 9.00 -17.73
CA LEU A 253 -4.39 10.15 -17.35
C LEU A 253 -5.77 10.03 -18.01
N LEU A 254 -6.79 9.84 -17.19
CA LEU A 254 -8.19 9.94 -17.61
C LEU A 254 -8.67 11.39 -17.51
N ASN A 255 -9.98 11.64 -17.68
CA ASN A 255 -10.55 12.97 -17.58
C ASN A 255 -10.26 13.61 -16.22
N GLN A 256 -9.75 14.84 -16.24
CA GLN A 256 -9.29 15.57 -15.06
C GLN A 256 -10.17 16.78 -14.73
N ALA A 257 -10.32 17.07 -13.44
CA ALA A 257 -10.95 18.30 -12.98
C ALA A 257 -10.18 19.55 -13.43
N SER A 258 -10.88 20.66 -13.61
CA SER A 258 -10.29 21.90 -14.18
C SER A 258 -9.10 22.44 -13.37
N GLY A 259 -9.12 22.31 -12.04
CA GLY A 259 -8.03 22.75 -11.15
C GLY A 259 -6.74 21.93 -11.27
N ASP A 260 -6.87 20.65 -11.59
CA ASP A 260 -5.74 19.70 -11.63
C ASP A 260 -5.01 19.72 -12.98
N ARG A 261 -5.72 20.06 -14.05
CA ARG A 261 -5.17 20.07 -15.43
C ARG A 261 -3.93 20.92 -15.61
N GLN A 262 -3.93 22.13 -15.06
CA GLN A 262 -2.79 23.05 -15.19
C GLN A 262 -1.56 22.52 -14.46
N ILE A 263 -1.77 21.97 -13.26
CA ILE A 263 -0.70 21.41 -12.45
C ILE A 263 -0.11 20.17 -13.16
N LEU A 264 -0.96 19.26 -13.63
CA LEU A 264 -0.54 18.08 -14.40
C LEU A 264 0.15 18.44 -15.71
N SER A 265 -0.40 19.38 -16.46
CA SER A 265 0.19 19.79 -17.74
C SER A 265 1.60 20.35 -17.57
N LYS A 266 1.85 21.07 -16.48
CA LYS A 266 3.17 21.57 -16.13
C LYS A 266 4.10 20.44 -15.66
N ALA A 267 3.63 19.58 -14.75
CA ALA A 267 4.44 18.49 -14.17
C ALA A 267 4.85 17.45 -15.21
N LEU A 268 3.97 17.14 -16.16
CA LEU A 268 4.16 16.08 -17.17
C LEU A 268 4.47 16.63 -18.57
N ASN A 269 4.72 17.94 -18.71
CA ASN A 269 5.02 18.60 -19.99
C ASN A 269 3.98 18.32 -21.10
N ILE A 270 2.69 18.32 -20.73
CA ILE A 270 1.57 18.09 -21.66
C ILE A 270 1.36 19.35 -22.53
N SER A 271 1.38 19.19 -23.84
CA SER A 271 1.10 20.30 -24.77
C SER A 271 -0.38 20.72 -24.73
N PRO A 272 -0.70 21.97 -25.13
CA PRO A 272 -2.09 22.45 -25.19
C PRO A 272 -3.01 21.57 -26.04
N SER A 273 -2.51 20.99 -27.13
CA SER A 273 -3.27 20.08 -27.99
C SER A 273 -3.57 18.72 -27.29
N GLN A 274 -2.61 18.19 -26.56
CA GLN A 274 -2.78 16.96 -25.78
C GLN A 274 -3.71 17.16 -24.57
N GLN A 275 -3.72 18.36 -23.98
CA GLN A 275 -4.57 18.69 -22.84
C GLN A 275 -6.06 18.49 -23.13
N ASN A 276 -6.49 18.60 -24.39
CA ASN A 276 -7.87 18.35 -24.79
C ASN A 276 -8.32 16.91 -24.48
N TYR A 277 -7.40 15.95 -24.55
CA TYR A 277 -7.71 14.52 -24.28
C TYR A 277 -7.91 14.19 -22.80
N ILE A 278 -7.62 15.10 -21.89
CA ILE A 278 -7.86 14.96 -20.44
C ILE A 278 -8.85 15.99 -19.92
N THR A 279 -9.41 16.81 -20.81
CA THR A 279 -10.32 17.91 -20.45
C THR A 279 -11.76 17.61 -20.79
N ASN A 280 -11.99 17.06 -21.99
CA ASN A 280 -13.31 16.81 -22.56
C ASN A 280 -13.46 15.35 -23.02
N SER A 281 -12.68 14.45 -22.41
CA SER A 281 -12.70 13.03 -22.74
C SER A 281 -13.89 12.34 -22.08
N ASN A 282 -14.41 11.31 -22.75
CA ASN A 282 -15.42 10.42 -22.21
C ASN A 282 -14.77 9.40 -21.23
N ALA A 283 -15.61 8.59 -20.60
CA ALA A 283 -15.12 7.44 -19.81
C ALA A 283 -14.31 6.50 -20.71
N GLY A 284 -13.14 6.06 -20.25
CA GLY A 284 -12.24 5.20 -21.01
C GLY A 284 -11.33 5.94 -22.00
N GLU A 285 -11.40 7.27 -22.10
CA GLU A 285 -10.52 8.07 -22.96
C GLU A 285 -9.52 8.87 -22.13
N GLY A 286 -8.33 9.12 -22.68
CA GLY A 286 -7.30 9.88 -21.99
C GLY A 286 -5.95 9.87 -22.69
N LEU A 287 -4.89 10.06 -21.91
CA LEU A 287 -3.49 10.01 -22.34
C LEU A 287 -2.76 8.88 -21.65
N ILE A 288 -1.95 8.15 -22.40
CA ILE A 288 -0.96 7.21 -21.89
C ILE A 288 0.44 7.75 -22.14
N PHE A 289 1.25 7.72 -21.11
CA PHE A 289 2.67 8.03 -21.16
C PHE A 289 3.45 6.71 -21.11
N TYR A 290 4.45 6.60 -21.99
CA TYR A 290 5.43 5.52 -21.97
C TYR A 290 6.81 6.13 -22.29
N GLY A 291 7.63 6.27 -21.27
CA GLY A 291 8.85 7.04 -21.35
C GLY A 291 8.56 8.48 -21.80
N SER A 292 9.19 8.94 -22.88
CA SER A 292 8.97 10.27 -23.48
C SER A 292 7.76 10.35 -24.42
N THR A 293 7.10 9.24 -24.69
CA THR A 293 6.01 9.17 -25.66
C THR A 293 4.67 9.41 -24.96
N ILE A 294 3.88 10.35 -25.48
CA ILE A 294 2.53 10.66 -24.99
C ILE A 294 1.54 10.36 -26.13
N VAL A 295 0.63 9.44 -25.90
CA VAL A 295 -0.35 8.96 -26.89
C VAL A 295 -1.76 9.08 -26.34
N PRO A 296 -2.71 9.67 -27.06
CA PRO A 296 -4.11 9.57 -26.71
C PRO A 296 -4.60 8.13 -26.89
N PHE A 297 -5.45 7.68 -25.97
CA PHE A 297 -6.04 6.36 -26.06
C PHE A 297 -7.56 6.42 -25.87
N LYS A 298 -8.22 5.40 -26.38
CA LYS A 298 -9.62 5.13 -26.18
C LYS A 298 -9.79 3.64 -25.88
N ASP A 299 -10.38 3.34 -24.75
CA ASP A 299 -10.76 1.98 -24.35
C ASP A 299 -12.28 1.86 -24.48
N ASP A 300 -12.72 1.18 -25.55
CA ASP A 300 -14.13 0.81 -25.77
C ASP A 300 -14.38 -0.58 -25.16
N PHE A 301 -14.32 -0.69 -23.83
CA PHE A 301 -14.59 -1.96 -23.16
C PHE A 301 -16.03 -2.43 -23.45
N PRO A 302 -16.24 -3.68 -23.93
CA PRO A 302 -17.57 -4.15 -24.32
C PRO A 302 -18.54 -4.22 -23.14
N LYS A 303 -19.58 -3.36 -23.17
CA LYS A 303 -20.52 -3.21 -22.06
C LYS A 303 -21.51 -4.37 -21.91
N ASP A 304 -21.67 -5.18 -22.94
CA ASP A 304 -22.51 -6.37 -22.98
C ASP A 304 -21.89 -7.61 -22.33
N THR A 305 -20.62 -7.51 -21.93
CA THR A 305 -19.88 -8.62 -21.31
C THR A 305 -20.21 -8.79 -19.83
N GLN A 306 -20.12 -10.03 -19.34
CA GLN A 306 -20.26 -10.32 -17.92
C GLN A 306 -19.18 -9.61 -17.10
N LEU A 307 -17.98 -9.46 -17.65
CA LEU A 307 -16.86 -8.79 -16.95
C LEU A 307 -17.16 -7.31 -16.72
N TYR A 308 -17.73 -6.60 -17.73
CA TYR A 308 -18.16 -5.22 -17.57
C TYR A 308 -19.18 -5.07 -16.44
N ARG A 309 -20.20 -5.95 -16.40
CA ARG A 309 -21.25 -5.93 -15.36
C ARG A 309 -20.71 -6.15 -13.95
N ILE A 310 -19.64 -6.93 -13.82
CA ILE A 310 -18.99 -7.20 -12.53
C ILE A 310 -18.15 -6.01 -12.08
N MET A 311 -17.50 -5.30 -13.02
CA MET A 311 -16.58 -4.20 -12.72
C MET A 311 -17.28 -2.83 -12.61
N THR A 312 -18.51 -2.68 -13.13
CA THR A 312 -19.18 -1.37 -13.07
C THR A 312 -19.63 -1.05 -11.65
N THR A 313 -19.29 0.15 -11.18
CA THR A 313 -19.72 0.72 -9.89
C THR A 313 -20.86 1.72 -10.06
N ARG A 314 -21.36 1.92 -11.31
CA ARG A 314 -22.45 2.85 -11.62
C ARG A 314 -23.78 2.29 -11.16
N LEU A 315 -24.44 3.00 -10.24
CA LEU A 315 -25.75 2.59 -9.70
C LEU A 315 -26.80 2.35 -10.79
N GLU A 316 -26.81 3.15 -11.86
CA GLU A 316 -27.75 3.03 -12.98
C GLU A 316 -27.58 1.72 -13.78
N GLU A 317 -26.38 1.16 -13.76
CA GLU A 317 -26.02 -0.07 -14.47
C GLU A 317 -26.10 -1.31 -13.55
N THR A 318 -26.05 -1.13 -12.23
CA THR A 318 -26.17 -2.23 -11.24
C THR A 318 -27.61 -2.62 -10.93
N VAL A 319 -28.58 -1.77 -11.18
CA VAL A 319 -30.01 -2.02 -10.89
C VAL A 319 -30.71 -2.92 -11.96
N GLN A 320 -30.03 -3.24 -13.06
CA GLN A 320 -30.60 -4.10 -14.14
C GLN A 320 -30.15 -5.57 -14.04
N ASN A 321 -29.64 -6.02 -12.89
CA ASN A 321 -29.26 -7.42 -12.66
C ASN A 321 -30.14 -8.11 -11.61
#